data_27dffe4680044f706e23afe06f82876e
#
_entry.id   27dffe4680044f706e23afe06f82876e
#
_cell.length_a   1.000
_cell.length_b   1.000
_cell.length_c   1.000
_cell.angle_alpha   90.00
_cell.angle_beta   90.00
_cell.angle_gamma   90.00
#
_symmetry.space_group_name_H-M   'P 1'
#
loop_
_entity.id
_entity.type
_entity.pdbx_description
1 polymer ?
#
loop_
_entity_poly.entity_id
_entity_poly.type
_entity_poly.pdbx_seq_one_letter_code
_entity_poly.pdbx_strand_id
1 'polypeptide(L)'
;MSKSRIVRVWITVACLSLVISACSSSPKKQGKEEPKNTEIKSFQAPEIPPGYTDQRERAKYLVTHYWDKFNFADTSLIRMPEITEQAFVDFLQVLPYVSYTDAEKEISGMLDKALSADTLMFAYFTVLYDKYLYNPNSPMLNEELYIP
;
A
#
# COMPACT_ATOMS: atom_id res chain seq x y z
N MET A 1 48.69 -61.90 -24.00
CA MET A 1 48.07 -63.23 -24.04
C MET A 1 46.65 -63.07 -23.72
N SER A 2 45.89 -63.19 -24.55
CA SER A 2 45.08 -64.12 -25.29
C SER A 2 43.61 -63.79 -25.08
N LYS A 3 43.02 -63.28 -26.13
CA LYS A 3 41.99 -63.93 -26.94
C LYS A 3 40.70 -64.20 -26.15
N SER A 4 39.60 -63.98 -26.56
CA SER A 4 38.97 -63.80 -27.89
C SER A 4 37.46 -64.07 -27.72
N ARG A 5 36.76 -63.45 -28.53
CA ARG A 5 35.64 -63.89 -29.38
C ARG A 5 34.24 -63.82 -28.76
N ILE A 6 33.48 -62.88 -29.28
CA ILE A 6 32.60 -63.05 -30.46
C ILE A 6 31.72 -64.26 -30.34
N VAL A 7 30.43 -64.00 -30.35
CA VAL A 7 29.37 -64.62 -31.16
C VAL A 7 28.06 -63.95 -30.70
N ARG A 8 27.51 -63.05 -31.40
CA ARG A 8 26.46 -63.18 -32.44
C ARG A 8 25.48 -64.29 -32.14
N VAL A 9 24.25 -63.90 -32.14
CA VAL A 9 23.17 -64.50 -32.91
C VAL A 9 21.85 -64.16 -32.21
N TRP A 10 21.08 -63.26 -32.73
CA TRP A 10 19.95 -63.44 -33.59
C TRP A 10 18.68 -64.01 -32.91
N ILE A 11 17.64 -63.21 -33.11
CA ILE A 11 16.27 -63.59 -33.56
C ILE A 11 15.33 -64.07 -32.42
N THR A 12 14.29 -63.51 -32.28
CA THR A 12 12.99 -63.28 -32.88
C THR A 12 11.95 -63.04 -31.79
N VAL A 13 11.19 -62.07 -32.04
CA VAL A 13 9.74 -62.13 -32.28
C VAL A 13 8.82 -62.45 -31.11
N ALA A 14 8.05 -61.45 -30.84
CA ALA A 14 6.63 -61.47 -30.53
C ALA A 14 6.17 -62.06 -29.20
N CYS A 15 5.58 -61.23 -28.46
CA CYS A 15 4.20 -61.27 -27.97
C CYS A 15 4.03 -60.14 -26.92
N LEU A 16 3.40 -59.10 -27.32
CA LEU A 16 2.02 -58.82 -27.03
C LEU A 16 1.62 -59.17 -25.59
N SER A 17 1.82 -58.25 -24.69
CA SER A 17 1.02 -58.14 -23.49
C SER A 17 0.83 -56.68 -23.15
N LEU A 18 -0.30 -56.14 -23.54
CA LEU A 18 -0.88 -54.90 -23.07
C LEU A 18 -1.04 -55.01 -21.55
N VAL A 19 -0.25 -54.23 -20.82
CA VAL A 19 -0.63 -53.81 -19.48
C VAL A 19 -0.74 -52.27 -19.53
N ILE A 20 -1.94 -51.85 -19.74
CA ILE A 20 -2.31 -50.44 -19.62
C ILE A 20 -2.31 -50.15 -18.12
N SER A 21 -1.18 -49.65 -17.61
CA SER A 21 -1.13 -49.04 -16.31
C SER A 21 -1.36 -47.55 -16.53
N ALA A 22 -2.62 -47.18 -16.45
CA ALA A 22 -3.04 -45.79 -16.46
C ALA A 22 -2.56 -45.10 -15.18
N CYS A 23 -1.32 -44.61 -15.16
CA CYS A 23 -0.94 -43.56 -14.24
C CYS A 23 -1.52 -42.26 -14.74
N SER A 24 -2.65 -41.91 -14.19
CA SER A 24 -3.28 -40.63 -14.29
C SER A 24 -2.40 -39.59 -13.59
N SER A 25 -1.38 -39.11 -14.27
CA SER A 25 -0.69 -37.89 -13.89
C SER A 25 -1.53 -36.74 -14.43
N SER A 26 -2.42 -36.21 -13.60
CA SER A 26 -3.07 -34.94 -13.82
C SER A 26 -2.01 -33.87 -14.13
N PRO A 27 -2.11 -33.15 -15.23
CA PRO A 27 -1.27 -31.99 -15.42
C PRO A 27 -1.64 -30.98 -14.33
N LYS A 28 -0.72 -30.74 -13.39
CA LYS A 28 -0.76 -29.54 -12.57
C LYS A 28 -0.93 -28.38 -13.54
N LYS A 29 -2.12 -27.80 -13.58
CA LYS A 29 -2.32 -26.48 -14.12
C LYS A 29 -1.36 -25.58 -13.34
N GLN A 30 -0.23 -25.24 -13.94
CA GLN A 30 0.47 -24.02 -13.60
C GLN A 30 -0.54 -22.92 -13.83
N GLY A 31 -1.12 -22.45 -12.73
CA GLY A 31 -1.84 -21.20 -12.73
C GLY A 31 -0.85 -20.16 -13.29
N LYS A 32 -1.13 -19.72 -14.49
CA LYS A 32 -0.57 -18.52 -15.04
C LYS A 32 -1.02 -17.45 -14.05
N GLU A 33 -0.15 -17.07 -13.13
CA GLU A 33 -0.32 -15.84 -12.37
C GLU A 33 -0.35 -14.75 -13.44
N GLU A 34 -1.56 -14.29 -13.73
CA GLU A 34 -1.72 -13.01 -14.41
C GLU A 34 -0.92 -12.00 -13.58
N PRO A 35 -0.10 -11.15 -14.20
CA PRO A 35 0.54 -10.08 -13.49
C PRO A 35 -0.59 -9.29 -12.85
N LYS A 36 -0.74 -9.43 -11.52
CA LYS A 36 -1.60 -8.60 -10.71
C LYS A 36 -1.12 -7.20 -11.01
N ASN A 37 -1.89 -6.47 -11.80
CA ASN A 37 -1.66 -5.06 -12.04
C ASN A 37 -1.66 -4.41 -10.65
N THR A 38 -0.50 -4.32 -10.06
CA THR A 38 -0.31 -3.66 -8.78
C THR A 38 -0.36 -2.19 -9.12
N GLU A 39 -1.57 -1.65 -9.10
CA GLU A 39 -1.76 -0.21 -9.15
C GLU A 39 -0.83 0.39 -8.09
N ILE A 40 0.16 1.15 -8.54
CA ILE A 40 1.13 1.77 -7.63
C ILE A 40 0.35 2.83 -6.88
N LYS A 41 -0.08 2.50 -5.67
CA LYS A 41 -0.76 3.45 -4.79
C LYS A 41 0.27 4.50 -4.38
N SER A 42 -0.08 5.74 -4.54
CA SER A 42 0.72 6.89 -4.10
C SER A 42 -0.20 7.96 -3.55
N PHE A 43 0.26 8.71 -2.56
CA PHE A 43 -0.44 9.90 -2.12
C PHE A 43 -0.33 10.98 -3.20
N GLN A 44 -1.45 11.63 -3.47
CA GLN A 44 -1.52 12.72 -4.44
C GLN A 44 -1.90 14.02 -3.72
N ALA A 45 -0.88 14.82 -3.43
CA ALA A 45 -1.11 16.15 -2.90
C ALA A 45 -1.90 17.01 -3.90
N PRO A 46 -2.71 17.96 -3.41
CA PRO A 46 -3.44 18.87 -4.29
C PRO A 46 -2.49 19.79 -5.06
N GLU A 47 -2.80 20.04 -6.31
CA GLU A 47 -2.12 21.05 -7.12
C GLU A 47 -2.68 22.44 -6.78
N ILE A 48 -1.80 23.36 -6.38
CA ILE A 48 -2.21 24.71 -6.04
C ILE A 48 -2.39 25.51 -7.35
N PRO A 49 -3.59 26.05 -7.62
CA PRO A 49 -3.83 26.84 -8.81
C PRO A 49 -2.88 28.05 -8.91
N PRO A 50 -2.43 28.42 -10.12
CA PRO A 50 -1.44 29.49 -10.31
C PRO A 50 -1.94 30.88 -9.85
N GLY A 51 -3.24 31.08 -9.63
CA GLY A 51 -3.80 32.33 -9.10
C GLY A 51 -3.48 32.61 -7.63
N TYR A 52 -3.06 31.58 -6.87
CA TYR A 52 -2.64 31.76 -5.47
C TYR A 52 -1.17 32.16 -5.41
N THR A 53 -0.90 33.45 -5.25
CA THR A 53 0.46 34.02 -5.22
C THR A 53 0.96 34.28 -3.80
N ASP A 54 0.08 34.55 -2.85
CA ASP A 54 0.40 34.73 -1.45
C ASP A 54 0.71 33.39 -0.76
N GLN A 55 1.74 33.38 0.10
CA GLN A 55 2.18 32.15 0.76
C GLN A 55 1.13 31.58 1.73
N ARG A 56 0.42 32.43 2.46
CA ARG A 56 -0.62 31.98 3.40
C ARG A 56 -1.84 31.46 2.68
N GLU A 57 -2.25 32.11 1.61
CA GLU A 57 -3.36 31.63 0.77
C GLU A 57 -3.02 30.29 0.12
N ARG A 58 -1.78 30.12 -0.33
CA ARG A 58 -1.28 28.83 -0.85
C ARG A 58 -1.31 27.73 0.21
N ALA A 59 -0.81 28.03 1.43
CA ALA A 59 -0.85 27.09 2.54
C ALA A 59 -2.29 26.75 2.93
N LYS A 60 -3.18 27.73 3.01
CA LYS A 60 -4.59 27.51 3.30
C LYS A 60 -5.26 26.63 2.24
N TYR A 61 -5.03 26.91 0.96
CA TYR A 61 -5.54 26.07 -0.13
C TYR A 61 -5.03 24.63 0.01
N LEU A 62 -3.72 24.47 0.23
CA LEU A 62 -3.09 23.15 0.37
C LEU A 62 -3.70 22.36 1.53
N VAL A 63 -3.81 22.95 2.72
CA VAL A 63 -4.36 22.30 3.92
C VAL A 63 -5.82 21.91 3.72
N THR A 64 -6.64 22.82 3.14
CA THR A 64 -8.07 22.59 2.92
C THR A 64 -8.34 21.44 1.94
N HIS A 65 -7.49 21.31 0.91
CA HIS A 65 -7.66 20.28 -0.13
C HIS A 65 -6.76 19.07 0.03
N TYR A 66 -5.99 19.00 1.12
CA TYR A 66 -4.93 18.02 1.27
C TYR A 66 -5.42 16.57 1.13
N TRP A 67 -6.55 16.28 1.74
CA TRP A 67 -7.11 14.94 1.82
C TRP A 67 -8.20 14.63 0.78
N ASP A 68 -8.45 15.53 -0.18
CA ASP A 68 -9.58 15.37 -1.12
C ASP A 68 -9.43 14.14 -2.03
N LYS A 69 -8.20 13.76 -2.36
CA LYS A 69 -7.91 12.60 -3.22
C LYS A 69 -7.58 11.33 -2.43
N PHE A 70 -7.51 11.40 -1.09
CA PHE A 70 -7.18 10.24 -0.27
C PHE A 70 -8.41 9.36 -0.06
N ASN A 71 -8.26 8.06 -0.35
CA ASN A 71 -9.34 7.10 -0.17
C ASN A 71 -9.33 6.52 1.26
N PHE A 72 -10.05 7.15 2.18
CA PHE A 72 -10.17 6.69 3.56
C PHE A 72 -10.85 5.32 3.71
N ALA A 73 -11.60 4.84 2.72
CA ALA A 73 -12.21 3.50 2.75
C ALA A 73 -11.22 2.38 2.41
N ASP A 74 -10.05 2.73 1.84
CA ASP A 74 -9.04 1.73 1.50
C ASP A 74 -8.12 1.42 2.70
N THR A 75 -8.55 0.52 3.55
CA THR A 75 -7.81 0.10 4.75
C THR A 75 -6.46 -0.57 4.45
N SER A 76 -6.17 -0.96 3.19
CA SER A 76 -4.86 -1.46 2.82
C SER A 76 -3.77 -0.39 2.94
N LEU A 77 -4.14 0.89 2.87
CA LEU A 77 -3.24 2.04 3.04
C LEU A 77 -2.66 2.14 4.46
N ILE A 78 -3.32 1.57 5.46
CA ILE A 78 -2.79 1.47 6.85
C ILE A 78 -1.47 0.68 6.89
N ARG A 79 -1.29 -0.26 5.96
CA ARG A 79 -0.08 -1.09 5.87
C ARG A 79 0.98 -0.51 4.95
N MET A 80 0.77 0.71 4.49
CA MET A 80 1.66 1.45 3.58
C MET A 80 2.06 2.77 4.24
N PRO A 81 2.91 2.73 5.30
CA PRO A 81 3.30 3.94 6.04
C PRO A 81 4.02 4.95 5.15
N GLU A 82 4.73 4.48 4.13
CA GLU A 82 5.37 5.32 3.13
C GLU A 82 4.37 6.16 2.31
N ILE A 83 3.08 5.82 2.34
CA ILE A 83 2.02 6.58 1.71
C ILE A 83 1.23 7.37 2.77
N THR A 84 0.63 6.67 3.73
CA THR A 84 -0.36 7.27 4.64
C THR A 84 0.31 8.04 5.77
N GLU A 85 1.31 7.44 6.44
CA GLU A 85 2.02 8.11 7.52
C GLU A 85 2.89 9.26 7.00
N GLN A 86 3.55 9.08 5.83
CA GLN A 86 4.30 10.16 5.21
C GLN A 86 3.38 11.32 4.83
N ALA A 87 2.23 11.05 4.20
CA ALA A 87 1.25 12.08 3.88
C ALA A 87 0.76 12.82 5.13
N PHE A 88 0.57 12.09 6.25
CA PHE A 88 0.18 12.70 7.51
C PHE A 88 1.27 13.62 8.06
N VAL A 89 2.53 13.19 8.04
CA VAL A 89 3.67 14.02 8.47
C VAL A 89 3.79 15.28 7.60
N ASP A 90 3.67 15.13 6.29
CA ASP A 90 3.71 16.26 5.35
C ASP A 90 2.55 17.24 5.59
N PHE A 91 1.36 16.73 5.91
CA PHE A 91 0.21 17.55 6.30
C PHE A 91 0.52 18.37 7.57
N LEU A 92 1.05 17.73 8.61
CA LEU A 92 1.41 18.41 9.85
C LEU A 92 2.45 19.52 9.64
N GLN A 93 3.37 19.37 8.68
CA GLN A 93 4.39 20.37 8.36
C GLN A 93 3.80 21.64 7.71
N VAL A 94 2.63 21.54 7.10
CA VAL A 94 1.95 22.69 6.48
C VAL A 94 1.11 23.48 7.51
N LEU A 95 0.61 22.84 8.56
CA LEU A 95 -0.29 23.45 9.55
C LEU A 95 0.26 24.74 10.19
N PRO A 96 1.57 24.89 10.50
CA PRO A 96 2.12 26.12 11.06
C PRO A 96 2.01 27.37 10.15
N TYR A 97 1.71 27.20 8.87
CA TYR A 97 1.57 28.27 7.90
C TYR A 97 0.13 28.80 7.74
N VAL A 98 -0.82 28.20 8.44
CA VAL A 98 -2.23 28.63 8.48
C VAL A 98 -2.63 29.12 9.87
N SER A 99 -3.83 29.69 10.01
CA SER A 99 -4.34 30.05 11.33
C SER A 99 -4.66 28.78 12.16
N TYR A 100 -4.57 28.90 13.49
CA TYR A 100 -4.96 27.80 14.39
C TYR A 100 -6.37 27.27 14.08
N THR A 101 -7.33 28.17 13.89
CA THR A 101 -8.71 27.80 13.56
C THR A 101 -8.83 27.05 12.22
N ASP A 102 -8.03 27.44 11.21
CA ASP A 102 -8.01 26.71 9.95
C ASP A 102 -7.37 25.33 10.15
N ALA A 103 -6.27 25.24 10.91
CA ALA A 103 -5.61 23.97 11.22
C ALA A 103 -6.53 23.01 11.97
N GLU A 104 -7.17 23.48 13.06
CA GLU A 104 -8.12 22.71 13.88
C GLU A 104 -9.28 22.16 13.02
N LYS A 105 -9.86 23.03 12.19
CA LYS A 105 -10.95 22.67 11.28
C LYS A 105 -10.55 21.55 10.32
N GLU A 106 -9.38 21.66 9.70
CA GLU A 106 -8.95 20.70 8.69
C GLU A 106 -8.47 19.37 9.32
N ILE A 107 -7.94 19.42 10.54
CA ILE A 107 -7.67 18.24 11.37
C ILE A 107 -8.99 17.51 11.66
N SER A 108 -9.96 18.20 12.24
CA SER A 108 -11.27 17.61 12.56
C SER A 108 -11.95 17.06 11.31
N GLY A 109 -11.92 17.80 10.21
CA GLY A 109 -12.48 17.35 8.94
C GLY A 109 -11.83 16.09 8.37
N MET A 110 -10.52 15.93 8.56
CA MET A 110 -9.82 14.71 8.17
C MET A 110 -10.22 13.51 9.04
N LEU A 111 -10.30 13.71 10.37
CA LEU A 111 -10.76 12.67 11.30
C LEU A 111 -12.21 12.26 11.03
N ASP A 112 -13.09 13.21 10.72
CA ASP A 112 -14.48 12.95 10.35
C ASP A 112 -14.58 12.14 9.05
N LYS A 113 -13.76 12.46 8.04
CA LYS A 113 -13.67 11.67 6.80
C LYS A 113 -13.23 10.24 7.11
N ALA A 114 -12.21 10.06 7.96
CA ALA A 114 -11.73 8.74 8.36
C ALA A 114 -12.80 7.94 9.11
N LEU A 115 -13.45 8.55 10.11
CA LEU A 115 -14.51 7.93 10.93
C LEU A 115 -15.73 7.52 10.08
N SER A 116 -16.11 8.39 9.13
CA SER A 116 -17.25 8.13 8.25
C SER A 116 -16.98 7.03 7.24
N ALA A 117 -15.71 6.82 6.88
CA ALA A 117 -15.32 5.83 5.89
C ALA A 117 -15.04 4.45 6.49
N ASP A 118 -14.21 4.39 7.55
CA ASP A 118 -13.82 3.13 8.19
C ASP A 118 -13.23 3.37 9.58
N THR A 119 -13.69 2.60 10.58
CA THR A 119 -13.24 2.73 11.98
C THR A 119 -11.77 2.36 12.19
N LEU A 120 -11.21 1.44 11.39
CA LEU A 120 -9.78 1.10 11.46
C LEU A 120 -8.93 2.25 10.92
N MET A 121 -9.38 2.91 9.87
CA MET A 121 -8.71 4.09 9.33
C MET A 121 -8.74 5.23 10.34
N PHE A 122 -9.88 5.49 10.99
CA PHE A 122 -9.98 6.46 12.07
C PHE A 122 -9.02 6.14 13.23
N ALA A 123 -9.04 4.89 13.71
CA ALA A 123 -8.13 4.45 14.78
C ALA A 123 -6.66 4.62 14.39
N TYR A 124 -6.31 4.33 13.15
CA TYR A 124 -4.95 4.51 12.66
C TYR A 124 -4.51 5.98 12.68
N PHE A 125 -5.34 6.89 12.19
CA PHE A 125 -5.03 8.32 12.23
C PHE A 125 -4.95 8.84 13.67
N THR A 126 -5.80 8.36 14.59
CA THR A 126 -5.74 8.70 16.02
C THR A 126 -4.37 8.29 16.61
N VAL A 127 -3.88 7.09 16.28
CA VAL A 127 -2.53 6.64 16.70
C VAL A 127 -1.43 7.53 16.12
N LEU A 128 -1.56 7.99 14.88
CA LEU A 128 -0.60 8.93 14.29
C LEU A 128 -0.63 10.29 15.01
N TYR A 129 -1.81 10.77 15.42
CA TYR A 129 -1.95 11.98 16.22
C TYR A 129 -1.17 11.86 17.53
N ASP A 130 -1.42 10.81 18.30
CA ASP A 130 -0.70 10.55 19.55
C ASP A 130 0.82 10.50 19.31
N LYS A 131 1.23 9.79 18.26
CA LYS A 131 2.65 9.60 17.93
C LYS A 131 3.36 10.91 17.63
N TYR A 132 2.74 11.80 16.89
CA TYR A 132 3.40 13.00 16.34
C TYR A 132 3.11 14.26 17.15
N LEU A 133 1.91 14.46 17.64
CA LEU A 133 1.53 15.72 18.30
C LEU A 133 1.51 15.66 19.82
N TYR A 134 1.41 14.47 20.43
CA TYR A 134 1.33 14.33 21.89
C TYR A 134 2.54 13.63 22.51
N ASN A 135 3.25 12.79 21.78
CA ASN A 135 4.42 12.11 22.32
C ASN A 135 5.55 13.10 22.65
N PRO A 136 6.05 13.16 23.93
CA PRO A 136 7.09 14.09 24.34
C PRO A 136 8.44 13.93 23.60
N ASN A 137 8.67 12.78 22.96
CA ASN A 137 9.87 12.54 22.16
C ASN A 137 9.67 12.91 20.67
N SER A 138 8.49 13.38 20.28
CA SER A 138 8.22 13.80 18.91
C SER A 138 8.84 15.18 18.64
N PRO A 139 9.58 15.34 17.54
CA PRO A 139 10.03 16.65 17.10
C PRO A 139 8.89 17.57 16.62
N MET A 140 7.69 17.00 16.46
CA MET A 140 6.48 17.69 16.00
C MET A 140 5.47 17.86 17.13
N LEU A 141 5.91 17.67 18.41
CA LEU A 141 5.04 17.88 19.57
C LEU A 141 4.35 19.25 19.48
N ASN A 142 3.04 19.24 19.49
CA ASN A 142 2.22 20.44 19.45
C ASN A 142 0.87 20.17 20.13
N GLU A 143 0.83 20.45 21.44
CA GLU A 143 -0.35 20.18 22.27
C GLU A 143 -1.55 21.08 21.87
N GLU A 144 -1.29 22.25 21.26
CA GLU A 144 -2.36 23.14 20.80
C GLU A 144 -3.12 22.55 19.61
N LEU A 145 -2.45 21.75 18.77
CA LEU A 145 -3.07 21.06 17.63
C LEU A 145 -3.55 19.65 17.98
N TYR A 146 -3.23 19.16 19.18
CA TYR A 146 -3.76 17.90 19.68
C TYR A 146 -5.17 18.11 20.20
N ILE A 147 -6.14 17.57 19.47
CA ILE A 147 -7.56 17.61 19.86
C ILE A 147 -7.86 16.31 20.59
N PRO A 148 -8.31 16.36 21.85
CA PRO A 148 -8.66 15.18 22.65
C PRO A 148 -9.90 14.46 22.15
#